data_876761d4357b4f1e19c17465b007a16a
#
_entry.id   876761d4357b4f1e19c17465b007a16a
#
_cell.length_a   1.000
_cell.length_b   1.000
_cell.length_c   1.000
_cell.angle_alpha   90.00
_cell.angle_beta   90.00
_cell.angle_gamma   90.00
#
_symmetry.space_group_name_H-M   'P 1'
#
loop_
_entity.id
_entity.type
_entity.pdbx_description
1 polymer ?
#
loop_
_entity_poly.entity_id
_entity_poly.type
_entity_poly.pdbx_seq_one_letter_code
_entity_poly.pdbx_strand_id
1 'polypeptide(L)'
;MCGRFVVAKEVGGITELFELDEVPKDYKPISYNIAPTQEIGMIVEREIEGVPSRELHLARWGLIPHWSKELPSAPLFNARSESALEKPSFKDAALRKRCAIPASGYFEWQGETGSKKPFYIHPAEGMLAFAGIYSWWRDSSKDQSDPARWLLTCSILTKAASPSLSEIHDRSPILLSPENLGSWLAPDYQTSSELVQALGQESDELAASLEFYEVSGAVGSVSNNNSNLIERV
;
A
#
# COMPACT_ATOMS: atom_id res chain seq x y z
N MET A 1 11.15 6.58 -0.45
CA MET A 1 9.89 6.03 -1.04
C MET A 1 9.56 4.75 -0.32
N CYS A 2 8.33 4.62 0.20
CA CYS A 2 7.88 3.41 0.90
C CYS A 2 8.09 2.17 0.02
N GLY A 3 9.13 1.42 0.29
CA GLY A 3 9.52 0.24 -0.49
C GLY A 3 9.61 -1.03 0.38
N ARG A 4 9.22 -0.92 1.65
CA ARG A 4 9.25 -2.02 2.60
C ARG A 4 8.26 -1.78 3.73
N PHE A 5 7.38 -2.74 4.02
CA PHE A 5 6.44 -2.61 5.13
C PHE A 5 6.20 -3.93 5.87
N VAL A 6 5.46 -3.85 6.95
CA VAL A 6 5.19 -4.94 7.90
C VAL A 6 3.70 -5.15 8.04
N VAL A 7 3.27 -6.39 8.10
CA VAL A 7 1.97 -6.80 8.62
C VAL A 7 2.22 -7.82 9.73
N ALA A 8 2.05 -7.40 10.98
CA ALA A 8 2.30 -8.23 12.18
C ALA A 8 0.99 -8.54 12.92
N LYS A 9 -0.15 -8.55 12.23
CA LYS A 9 -1.47 -8.81 12.79
C LYS A 9 -2.13 -9.99 12.10
N GLU A 10 -2.80 -10.82 12.87
CA GLU A 10 -3.56 -11.97 12.37
C GLU A 10 -4.80 -11.53 11.56
N VAL A 11 -5.30 -12.42 10.72
CA VAL A 11 -6.46 -12.16 9.83
C VAL A 11 -7.66 -11.61 10.59
N GLY A 12 -8.02 -12.24 11.73
CA GLY A 12 -9.18 -11.80 12.52
C GLY A 12 -9.06 -10.36 13.01
N GLY A 13 -7.86 -9.95 13.45
CA GLY A 13 -7.63 -8.57 13.88
C GLY A 13 -7.63 -7.55 12.72
N ILE A 14 -7.25 -7.98 11.50
CA ILE A 14 -7.36 -7.15 10.30
C ILE A 14 -8.83 -7.01 9.91
N THR A 15 -9.57 -8.12 9.91
CA THR A 15 -11.01 -8.16 9.61
C THR A 15 -11.80 -7.23 10.51
N GLU A 16 -11.57 -7.30 11.83
CA GLU A 16 -12.24 -6.44 12.79
C GLU A 16 -11.89 -4.96 12.60
N LEU A 17 -10.59 -4.65 12.44
CA LEU A 17 -10.11 -3.27 12.38
C LEU A 17 -10.58 -2.53 11.11
N PHE A 18 -10.70 -3.25 10.00
CA PHE A 18 -11.07 -2.69 8.70
C PHE A 18 -12.53 -3.03 8.32
N GLU A 19 -13.29 -3.69 9.20
CA GLU A 19 -14.70 -4.07 8.97
C GLU A 19 -14.87 -4.83 7.65
N LEU A 20 -14.08 -5.91 7.47
CA LEU A 20 -14.08 -6.69 6.23
C LEU A 20 -15.22 -7.72 6.23
N ASP A 21 -16.00 -7.72 5.16
CA ASP A 21 -17.06 -8.71 4.92
C ASP A 21 -16.48 -10.02 4.35
N GLU A 22 -15.43 -9.91 3.50
CA GLU A 22 -14.81 -11.06 2.86
C GLU A 22 -13.29 -11.00 2.91
N VAL A 23 -12.68 -12.16 3.20
CA VAL A 23 -11.22 -12.37 3.22
C VAL A 23 -10.88 -13.72 2.59
N PRO A 24 -9.87 -13.81 1.70
CA PRO A 24 -9.43 -15.08 1.12
C PRO A 24 -9.01 -16.08 2.20
N LYS A 25 -9.44 -17.33 2.09
CA LYS A 25 -9.17 -18.39 3.09
C LYS A 25 -7.70 -18.74 3.24
N ASP A 26 -6.91 -18.50 2.22
CA ASP A 26 -5.48 -18.75 2.16
C ASP A 26 -4.62 -17.53 2.48
N TYR A 27 -5.23 -16.40 2.82
CA TYR A 27 -4.50 -15.19 3.22
C TYR A 27 -3.70 -15.41 4.51
N LYS A 28 -2.39 -15.21 4.40
CA LYS A 28 -1.44 -15.29 5.51
C LYS A 28 -0.73 -13.94 5.66
N PRO A 29 -1.29 -13.03 6.46
CA PRO A 29 -0.84 -11.65 6.51
C PRO A 29 0.55 -11.46 7.11
N ILE A 30 0.93 -12.29 8.10
CA ILE A 30 2.11 -12.00 8.92
C ILE A 30 3.40 -12.04 8.09
N SER A 31 3.98 -10.88 7.93
CA SER A 31 5.29 -10.68 7.33
C SER A 31 5.94 -9.42 7.89
N TYR A 32 7.20 -9.54 8.27
CA TYR A 32 7.99 -8.46 8.87
C TYR A 32 8.89 -7.75 7.84
N ASN A 33 8.80 -8.12 6.56
CA ASN A 33 9.69 -7.56 5.54
C ASN A 33 9.11 -7.67 4.13
N ILE A 34 7.91 -7.14 3.93
CA ILE A 34 7.24 -7.15 2.63
C ILE A 34 7.95 -6.20 1.66
N ALA A 35 8.28 -6.70 0.48
CA ALA A 35 8.99 -5.97 -0.57
C ALA A 35 8.19 -5.90 -1.88
N PRO A 36 8.48 -4.93 -2.76
CA PRO A 36 7.86 -4.86 -4.09
C PRO A 36 7.95 -6.19 -4.85
N THR A 37 6.93 -6.45 -5.65
CA THR A 37 6.66 -7.67 -6.43
C THR A 37 6.08 -8.85 -5.65
N GLN A 38 6.06 -8.80 -4.34
CA GLN A 38 5.37 -9.80 -3.53
C GLN A 38 3.86 -9.62 -3.58
N GLU A 39 3.14 -10.67 -3.27
CA GLU A 39 1.69 -10.66 -3.08
C GLU A 39 1.35 -10.10 -1.70
N ILE A 40 0.40 -9.17 -1.65
CA ILE A 40 -0.02 -8.48 -0.45
C ILE A 40 -1.54 -8.41 -0.36
N GLY A 41 -2.08 -8.27 0.84
CA GLY A 41 -3.49 -7.95 1.03
C GLY A 41 -3.77 -6.49 0.64
N MET A 42 -4.84 -6.28 -0.12
CA MET A 42 -5.41 -4.96 -0.37
C MET A 42 -6.92 -4.99 -0.15
N ILE A 43 -7.45 -3.90 0.36
CA ILE A 43 -8.87 -3.74 0.68
C ILE A 43 -9.53 -2.89 -0.41
N VAL A 44 -10.65 -3.36 -0.92
CA VAL A 44 -11.51 -2.63 -1.84
C VAL A 44 -12.94 -2.60 -1.30
N GLU A 45 -13.73 -1.63 -1.73
CA GLU A 45 -15.16 -1.59 -1.47
C GLU A 45 -15.90 -1.71 -2.79
N ARG A 46 -16.92 -2.55 -2.82
CA ARG A 46 -17.79 -2.75 -3.97
C ARG A 46 -19.23 -2.66 -3.53
N GLU A 47 -20.11 -2.30 -4.44
CA GLU A 47 -21.55 -2.41 -4.23
C GLU A 47 -22.03 -3.76 -4.75
N ILE A 48 -22.64 -4.56 -3.88
CA ILE A 48 -23.24 -5.85 -4.20
C ILE A 48 -24.73 -5.76 -3.89
N GLU A 49 -25.56 -5.82 -4.90
CA GLU A 49 -27.03 -5.70 -4.78
C GLU A 49 -27.49 -4.45 -4.00
N GLY A 50 -26.78 -3.33 -4.19
CA GLY A 50 -27.09 -2.06 -3.53
C GLY A 50 -26.55 -1.94 -2.10
N VAL A 51 -25.73 -2.91 -1.64
CA VAL A 51 -25.10 -2.90 -0.30
C VAL A 51 -23.59 -2.76 -0.46
N PRO A 52 -22.94 -1.82 0.21
CA PRO A 52 -21.48 -1.75 0.25
C PRO A 52 -20.91 -3.04 0.87
N SER A 53 -19.90 -3.61 0.23
CA SER A 53 -19.14 -4.76 0.73
C SER A 53 -17.66 -4.43 0.68
N ARG A 54 -17.00 -4.58 1.81
CA ARG A 54 -15.57 -4.33 1.95
C ARG A 54 -14.81 -5.65 1.95
N GLU A 55 -13.98 -5.84 0.96
CA GLU A 55 -13.34 -7.11 0.67
C GLU A 55 -11.82 -6.98 0.67
N LEU A 56 -11.13 -7.98 1.21
CA LEU A 56 -9.69 -8.12 1.06
C LEU A 56 -9.39 -9.01 -0.14
N HIS A 57 -8.51 -8.54 -1.01
CA HIS A 57 -8.00 -9.27 -2.15
C HIS A 57 -6.47 -9.41 -2.08
N LEU A 58 -5.95 -10.49 -2.66
CA LEU A 58 -4.50 -10.66 -2.84
C LEU A 58 -4.08 -10.01 -4.15
N ALA A 59 -3.08 -9.12 -4.09
CA ALA A 59 -2.57 -8.40 -5.23
C ALA A 59 -1.05 -8.34 -5.23
N ARG A 60 -0.45 -8.39 -6.42
CA ARG A 60 0.99 -8.14 -6.58
C ARG A 60 1.28 -6.67 -6.30
N TRP A 61 2.22 -6.38 -5.40
CA TRP A 61 2.69 -5.01 -5.16
C TRP A 61 3.66 -4.56 -6.26
N GLY A 62 3.15 -3.79 -7.17
CA GLY A 62 3.80 -3.31 -8.38
C GLY A 62 2.79 -3.30 -9.53
N LEU A 63 2.07 -2.18 -9.66
CA LEU A 63 0.98 -1.99 -10.61
C LEU A 63 1.47 -2.23 -12.05
N ILE A 64 0.65 -2.96 -12.80
CA ILE A 64 0.82 -3.13 -14.24
C ILE A 64 -0.39 -2.48 -14.90
N PRO A 65 -0.19 -1.47 -15.76
CA PRO A 65 -1.29 -0.86 -16.48
C PRO A 65 -2.03 -1.91 -17.31
N HIS A 66 -3.37 -1.86 -17.33
CA HIS A 66 -4.19 -2.87 -18.02
C HIS A 66 -3.88 -3.00 -19.53
N TRP A 67 -3.36 -1.94 -20.14
CA TRP A 67 -2.98 -1.89 -21.55
C TRP A 67 -1.55 -2.39 -21.82
N SER A 68 -0.74 -2.66 -20.78
CA SER A 68 0.64 -3.15 -20.96
C SER A 68 0.65 -4.52 -21.60
N LYS A 69 1.52 -4.70 -22.59
CA LYS A 69 1.67 -5.98 -23.31
C LYS A 69 2.52 -6.99 -22.52
N GLU A 70 3.38 -6.49 -21.65
CA GLU A 70 4.35 -7.28 -20.87
C GLU A 70 4.58 -6.66 -19.48
N LEU A 71 5.23 -7.40 -18.62
CA LEU A 71 5.63 -6.91 -17.29
C LEU A 71 6.60 -5.74 -17.44
N PRO A 72 6.38 -4.62 -16.73
CA PRO A 72 7.34 -3.52 -16.70
C PRO A 72 8.71 -3.99 -16.19
N SER A 73 9.79 -3.47 -16.78
CA SER A 73 11.17 -3.75 -16.37
C SER A 73 11.47 -3.34 -14.94
N ALA A 74 10.79 -2.31 -14.43
CA ALA A 74 10.82 -1.88 -13.04
C ALA A 74 9.42 -1.89 -12.46
N PRO A 75 9.21 -2.43 -11.24
CA PRO A 75 7.89 -2.49 -10.64
C PRO A 75 7.39 -1.09 -10.28
N LEU A 76 6.15 -0.77 -10.67
CA LEU A 76 5.47 0.48 -10.34
C LEU A 76 4.79 0.33 -8.96
N PHE A 77 5.60 0.15 -7.92
CA PHE A 77 5.10 -0.12 -6.56
C PHE A 77 4.64 1.14 -5.81
N ASN A 78 5.07 2.32 -6.24
CA ASN A 78 4.61 3.61 -5.73
C ASN A 78 4.16 4.53 -6.88
N ALA A 79 3.08 5.26 -6.66
CA ALA A 79 2.60 6.31 -7.54
C ALA A 79 2.61 7.66 -6.80
N ARG A 80 3.26 8.67 -7.39
CA ARG A 80 3.26 10.02 -6.81
C ARG A 80 1.87 10.64 -6.97
N SER A 81 1.25 11.01 -5.86
CA SER A 81 -0.11 11.59 -5.82
C SER A 81 -0.24 12.83 -6.71
N GLU A 82 0.81 13.64 -6.77
CA GLU A 82 0.88 14.89 -7.53
C GLU A 82 0.74 14.66 -9.05
N SER A 83 0.97 13.45 -9.52
CA SER A 83 0.93 13.13 -10.96
C SER A 83 0.20 11.84 -11.31
N ALA A 84 -0.36 11.14 -10.32
CA ALA A 84 -1.03 9.85 -10.54
C ALA A 84 -2.24 9.97 -11.48
N LEU A 85 -2.98 11.09 -11.39
CA LEU A 85 -4.15 11.36 -12.25
C LEU A 85 -3.79 11.75 -13.70
N GLU A 86 -2.51 12.02 -13.98
CA GLU A 86 -2.05 12.48 -15.29
C GLU A 86 -1.22 11.43 -16.02
N LYS A 87 -0.35 10.71 -15.28
CA LYS A 87 0.58 9.73 -15.86
C LYS A 87 -0.15 8.54 -16.47
N PRO A 88 0.10 8.19 -17.75
CA PRO A 88 -0.58 7.07 -18.43
C PRO A 88 -0.53 5.75 -17.65
N SER A 89 0.58 5.48 -16.94
CA SER A 89 0.74 4.25 -16.16
C SER A 89 -0.21 4.14 -14.96
N PHE A 90 -0.72 5.26 -14.43
CA PHE A 90 -1.52 5.29 -13.22
C PHE A 90 -2.91 5.88 -13.41
N LYS A 91 -3.11 6.74 -14.42
CA LYS A 91 -4.31 7.56 -14.61
C LYS A 91 -5.61 6.76 -14.49
N ASP A 92 -5.72 5.67 -15.25
CA ASP A 92 -6.97 4.89 -15.28
C ASP A 92 -7.26 4.22 -13.92
N ALA A 93 -6.21 3.73 -13.25
CA ALA A 93 -6.31 3.17 -11.91
C ALA A 93 -6.63 4.26 -10.88
N ALA A 94 -5.91 5.38 -10.90
CA ALA A 94 -6.08 6.48 -9.97
C ALA A 94 -7.48 7.09 -10.02
N LEU A 95 -8.10 7.16 -11.20
CA LEU A 95 -9.42 7.72 -11.36
C LEU A 95 -10.54 6.88 -10.72
N ARG A 96 -10.45 5.54 -10.74
CA ARG A 96 -11.60 4.67 -10.41
C ARG A 96 -11.29 3.42 -9.61
N LYS A 97 -10.03 3.03 -9.49
CA LYS A 97 -9.64 1.75 -8.88
C LYS A 97 -8.80 2.00 -7.65
N ARG A 98 -9.47 2.40 -6.58
CA ARG A 98 -8.86 2.72 -5.30
C ARG A 98 -8.88 1.51 -4.39
N CYS A 99 -7.84 1.39 -3.59
CA CYS A 99 -7.73 0.38 -2.54
C CYS A 99 -7.03 0.97 -1.31
N ALA A 100 -7.12 0.26 -0.21
CA ALA A 100 -6.32 0.52 0.98
C ALA A 100 -5.41 -0.68 1.25
N ILE A 101 -4.19 -0.43 1.69
CA ILE A 101 -3.21 -1.48 1.99
C ILE A 101 -2.92 -1.46 3.48
N PRO A 102 -3.35 -2.50 4.23
CA PRO A 102 -3.14 -2.57 5.68
C PRO A 102 -1.67 -2.81 6.00
N ALA A 103 -1.12 -2.10 6.98
CA ALA A 103 0.24 -2.25 7.45
C ALA A 103 0.35 -2.02 8.95
N SER A 104 1.18 -2.79 9.64
CA SER A 104 1.53 -2.54 11.05
C SER A 104 2.56 -1.41 11.18
N GLY A 105 3.29 -1.12 10.10
CA GLY A 105 4.29 -0.08 9.99
C GLY A 105 5.11 -0.28 8.72
N TYR A 106 6.05 0.60 8.48
CA TYR A 106 6.90 0.56 7.30
C TYR A 106 8.33 0.99 7.60
N PHE A 107 9.24 0.66 6.69
CA PHE A 107 10.63 1.05 6.81
C PHE A 107 10.99 2.13 5.81
N GLU A 108 11.80 3.09 6.28
CA GLU A 108 12.50 4.05 5.44
C GLU A 108 13.96 4.18 5.87
N TRP A 109 14.78 4.67 4.98
CA TRP A 109 16.21 4.74 5.17
C TRP A 109 16.70 6.18 5.18
N GLN A 110 17.19 6.62 6.33
CA GLN A 110 17.83 7.92 6.52
C GLN A 110 19.29 7.91 6.08
N GLY A 111 19.75 9.00 5.48
CA GLY A 111 21.16 9.22 5.13
C GLY A 111 21.51 8.98 3.66
N GLU A 112 22.79 9.09 3.35
CA GLU A 112 23.31 8.99 1.99
C GLU A 112 23.56 7.54 1.55
N THR A 113 23.66 7.33 0.24
CA THR A 113 23.96 6.01 -0.34
C THR A 113 25.29 5.46 0.23
N GLY A 114 25.22 4.26 0.81
CA GLY A 114 26.36 3.57 1.43
C GLY A 114 26.43 3.69 2.96
N SER A 115 25.67 4.62 3.58
CA SER A 115 25.61 4.79 5.04
C SER A 115 24.17 4.91 5.57
N LYS A 116 23.19 4.43 4.81
CA LYS A 116 21.79 4.52 5.17
C LYS A 116 21.45 3.68 6.41
N LYS A 117 20.74 4.30 7.34
CA LYS A 117 20.20 3.68 8.55
C LYS A 117 18.70 3.42 8.35
N PRO A 118 18.20 2.19 8.56
CA PRO A 118 16.79 1.90 8.48
C PRO A 118 16.06 2.35 9.75
N PHE A 119 14.91 2.95 9.54
CA PHE A 119 13.96 3.31 10.60
C PHE A 119 12.67 2.54 10.39
N TYR A 120 12.10 2.02 11.47
CA TYR A 120 10.74 1.49 11.50
C TYR A 120 9.80 2.59 11.97
N ILE A 121 8.76 2.85 11.17
CA ILE A 121 7.77 3.90 11.37
C ILE A 121 6.42 3.22 11.55
N HIS A 122 5.74 3.47 12.67
CA HIS A 122 4.52 2.74 13.04
C HIS A 122 3.59 3.60 13.91
N PRO A 123 2.29 3.28 13.99
CA PRO A 123 1.39 3.88 14.97
C PRO A 123 1.68 3.33 16.36
N ALA A 124 1.39 4.08 17.41
CA ALA A 124 1.50 3.61 18.80
C ALA A 124 0.58 2.40 19.05
N GLU A 125 -0.61 2.41 18.46
CA GLU A 125 -1.59 1.33 18.52
C GLU A 125 -2.28 1.11 17.18
N GLY A 126 -2.83 -0.08 16.95
CA GLY A 126 -3.61 -0.40 15.77
C GLY A 126 -2.77 -0.71 14.53
N MET A 127 -3.22 -0.25 13.38
CA MET A 127 -2.59 -0.44 12.07
C MET A 127 -2.72 0.83 11.23
N LEU A 128 -1.83 0.96 10.26
CA LEU A 128 -1.93 1.94 9.18
C LEU A 128 -2.77 1.38 8.02
N ALA A 129 -3.40 2.27 7.28
CA ALA A 129 -3.92 2.01 5.96
C ALA A 129 -3.24 2.94 4.97
N PHE A 130 -2.53 2.40 3.98
CA PHE A 130 -1.98 3.21 2.90
C PHE A 130 -3.01 3.39 1.80
N ALA A 131 -3.22 4.62 1.33
CA ALA A 131 -3.98 4.85 0.11
C ALA A 131 -3.28 4.19 -1.07
N GLY A 132 -4.01 3.39 -1.82
CA GLY A 132 -3.50 2.66 -2.97
C GLY A 132 -4.41 2.74 -4.17
N ILE A 133 -3.87 2.34 -5.31
CA ILE A 133 -4.60 2.17 -6.57
C ILE A 133 -4.29 0.80 -7.13
N TYR A 134 -5.23 0.20 -7.87
CA TYR A 134 -5.05 -1.16 -8.39
C TYR A 134 -5.43 -1.28 -9.87
N SER A 135 -4.97 -2.35 -10.50
CA SER A 135 -5.28 -2.69 -11.88
C SER A 135 -5.34 -4.20 -12.07
N TRP A 136 -6.29 -4.65 -12.88
CA TRP A 136 -6.25 -5.99 -13.46
C TRP A 136 -5.44 -5.95 -14.74
N TRP A 137 -4.42 -6.79 -14.80
CA TRP A 137 -3.61 -6.98 -16.00
C TRP A 137 -3.81 -8.37 -16.57
N ARG A 138 -3.90 -8.43 -17.91
CA ARG A 138 -4.04 -9.70 -18.64
C ARG A 138 -2.71 -10.09 -19.26
N ASP A 139 -2.13 -11.18 -18.79
CA ASP A 139 -0.96 -11.80 -19.39
C ASP A 139 -1.35 -12.46 -20.73
N SER A 140 -0.97 -11.83 -21.84
CA SER A 140 -1.27 -12.31 -23.19
C SER A 140 -0.42 -13.51 -23.61
N SER A 141 0.63 -13.86 -22.86
CA SER A 141 1.46 -15.03 -23.09
C SER A 141 0.82 -16.34 -22.60
N LYS A 142 -0.20 -16.22 -21.72
CA LYS A 142 -0.92 -17.37 -21.15
C LYS A 142 -2.14 -17.73 -21.98
N ASP A 143 -2.51 -19.03 -21.93
CA ASP A 143 -3.70 -19.55 -22.59
C ASP A 143 -4.98 -18.85 -22.12
N GLN A 144 -6.01 -18.82 -23.00
CA GLN A 144 -7.27 -18.17 -22.69
C GLN A 144 -8.02 -18.83 -21.52
N SER A 145 -7.84 -20.12 -21.34
CA SER A 145 -8.44 -20.91 -20.26
C SER A 145 -7.65 -20.88 -18.94
N ASP A 146 -6.42 -20.36 -18.95
CA ASP A 146 -5.59 -20.29 -17.73
C ASP A 146 -6.11 -19.14 -16.82
N PRO A 147 -6.67 -19.43 -15.63
CA PRO A 147 -7.11 -18.40 -14.70
C PRO A 147 -5.98 -17.50 -14.24
N ALA A 148 -4.74 -18.00 -14.19
CA ALA A 148 -3.56 -17.21 -13.83
C ALA A 148 -3.12 -16.20 -14.91
N ARG A 149 -3.85 -16.11 -16.02
CA ARG A 149 -3.68 -15.03 -17.01
C ARG A 149 -4.12 -13.66 -16.49
N TRP A 150 -4.94 -13.61 -15.46
CA TRP A 150 -5.37 -12.39 -14.83
C TRP A 150 -4.60 -12.14 -13.54
N LEU A 151 -3.86 -11.05 -13.50
CA LEU A 151 -3.08 -10.64 -12.36
C LEU A 151 -3.63 -9.34 -11.78
N LEU A 152 -4.04 -9.40 -10.53
CA LEU A 152 -4.39 -8.23 -9.75
C LEU A 152 -3.12 -7.57 -9.24
N THR A 153 -2.98 -6.27 -9.45
CA THR A 153 -1.76 -5.53 -9.12
C THR A 153 -2.11 -4.20 -8.47
N CYS A 154 -1.26 -3.71 -7.57
CA CYS A 154 -1.51 -2.45 -6.87
C CYS A 154 -0.23 -1.61 -6.71
N SER A 155 -0.45 -0.34 -6.39
CA SER A 155 0.60 0.65 -6.11
C SER A 155 0.17 1.51 -4.93
N ILE A 156 1.10 1.86 -4.04
CA ILE A 156 0.86 2.78 -2.93
C ILE A 156 0.97 4.22 -3.44
N LEU A 157 0.02 5.07 -3.08
CA LEU A 157 0.12 6.51 -3.32
C LEU A 157 1.11 7.13 -2.33
N THR A 158 2.00 7.96 -2.85
CA THR A 158 2.99 8.68 -2.04
C THR A 158 2.91 10.17 -2.29
N LYS A 159 3.28 10.96 -1.29
CA LYS A 159 3.37 12.42 -1.30
C LYS A 159 4.73 12.90 -0.80
N ALA A 160 5.01 14.19 -0.85
CA ALA A 160 6.13 14.76 -0.10
C ALA A 160 6.01 14.35 1.37
N ALA A 161 7.12 14.04 2.01
CA ALA A 161 7.11 13.59 3.40
C ALA A 161 6.47 14.64 4.31
N SER A 162 5.72 14.16 5.29
CA SER A 162 5.18 14.99 6.36
C SER A 162 6.32 15.64 7.15
N PRO A 163 6.15 16.85 7.71
CA PRO A 163 7.21 17.53 8.46
C PRO A 163 7.87 16.67 9.54
N SER A 164 7.06 15.84 10.25
CA SER A 164 7.53 14.92 11.31
C SER A 164 8.45 13.80 10.81
N LEU A 165 8.38 13.43 9.52
CA LEU A 165 9.13 12.33 8.92
C LEU A 165 10.17 12.79 7.89
N SER A 166 10.23 14.09 7.61
CA SER A 166 11.07 14.68 6.56
C SER A 166 12.56 14.50 6.79
N GLU A 167 13.00 14.33 8.06
CA GLU A 167 14.38 14.04 8.40
C GLU A 167 14.81 12.61 8.03
N ILE A 168 13.84 11.67 7.87
CA ILE A 168 14.13 10.29 7.53
C ILE A 168 14.16 10.12 6.01
N HIS A 169 13.15 10.66 5.31
CA HIS A 169 13.04 10.55 3.85
C HIS A 169 12.20 11.71 3.27
N ASP A 170 12.43 12.03 1.99
CA ASP A 170 11.70 13.10 1.27
C ASP A 170 10.28 12.73 0.83
N ARG A 171 9.91 11.46 0.93
CA ARG A 171 8.58 10.94 0.54
C ARG A 171 7.99 10.06 1.65
N SER A 172 6.66 10.09 1.79
CA SER A 172 5.90 9.18 2.65
C SER A 172 4.67 8.63 1.92
N PRO A 173 4.13 7.47 2.33
CA PRO A 173 2.83 7.01 1.85
C PRO A 173 1.74 7.98 2.30
N ILE A 174 0.64 8.07 1.53
CA ILE A 174 -0.59 8.71 2.01
C ILE A 174 -1.25 7.73 2.96
N LEU A 175 -1.46 8.18 4.20
CA LEU A 175 -2.16 7.44 5.25
C LEU A 175 -3.65 7.75 5.19
N LEU A 176 -4.47 6.73 5.41
CA LEU A 176 -5.92 6.85 5.53
C LEU A 176 -6.32 6.72 7.00
N SER A 177 -7.13 7.64 7.48
CA SER A 177 -7.79 7.52 8.78
C SER A 177 -9.01 6.59 8.67
N PRO A 178 -9.54 6.07 9.80
CA PRO A 178 -10.81 5.34 9.79
C PRO A 178 -11.95 6.15 9.16
N GLU A 179 -11.97 7.46 9.41
CA GLU A 179 -13.02 8.37 8.95
C GLU A 179 -12.99 8.57 7.43
N ASN A 180 -11.81 8.64 6.81
CA ASN A 180 -11.68 8.86 5.38
C ASN A 180 -11.51 7.57 4.56
N LEU A 181 -11.32 6.42 5.21
CA LEU A 181 -11.19 5.13 4.54
C LEU A 181 -12.39 4.83 3.64
N GLY A 182 -13.62 4.99 4.15
CA GLY A 182 -14.85 4.80 3.38
C GLY A 182 -14.95 5.76 2.19
N SER A 183 -14.66 7.03 2.39
CA SER A 183 -14.66 8.04 1.30
C SER A 183 -13.64 7.71 0.21
N TRP A 184 -12.46 7.21 0.59
CA TRP A 184 -11.45 6.78 -0.36
C TRP A 184 -11.86 5.54 -1.13
N LEU A 185 -12.47 4.56 -0.49
CA LEU A 185 -12.86 3.28 -1.09
C LEU A 185 -14.18 3.34 -1.86
N ALA A 186 -15.03 4.35 -1.63
CA ALA A 186 -16.37 4.46 -2.22
C ALA A 186 -16.37 4.22 -3.74
N PRO A 187 -17.07 3.19 -4.26
CA PRO A 187 -16.95 2.75 -5.65
C PRO A 187 -17.51 3.76 -6.65
N ASP A 188 -18.52 4.52 -6.26
CA ASP A 188 -19.27 5.46 -7.14
C ASP A 188 -18.55 6.78 -7.36
N TYR A 189 -17.47 7.02 -6.64
CA TYR A 189 -16.72 8.27 -6.72
C TYR A 189 -15.56 8.19 -7.72
N GLN A 190 -15.49 9.17 -8.60
CA GLN A 190 -14.30 9.39 -9.39
C GLN A 190 -13.31 10.24 -8.58
N THR A 191 -12.06 9.81 -8.50
CA THR A 191 -11.01 10.53 -7.80
C THR A 191 -10.76 11.89 -8.46
N SER A 192 -10.76 12.94 -7.67
CA SER A 192 -10.36 14.28 -8.09
C SER A 192 -9.02 14.68 -7.46
N SER A 193 -8.39 15.73 -8.00
CA SER A 193 -7.18 16.33 -7.42
C SER A 193 -7.44 16.90 -6.03
N GLU A 194 -8.63 17.44 -5.80
CA GLU A 194 -9.04 17.99 -4.50
C GLU A 194 -9.14 16.89 -3.45
N LEU A 195 -9.72 15.73 -3.79
CA LEU A 195 -9.77 14.58 -2.88
C LEU A 195 -8.35 14.12 -2.51
N VAL A 196 -7.48 13.96 -3.50
CA VAL A 196 -6.08 13.53 -3.26
C VAL A 196 -5.33 14.56 -2.41
N GLN A 197 -5.57 15.84 -2.61
CA GLN A 197 -4.95 16.91 -1.83
C GLN A 197 -5.47 16.90 -0.38
N ALA A 198 -6.78 16.75 -0.17
CA ALA A 198 -7.38 16.66 1.16
C ALA A 198 -6.81 15.47 1.95
N LEU A 199 -6.79 14.28 1.35
CA LEU A 199 -6.16 13.09 1.94
C LEU A 199 -4.69 13.31 2.28
N GLY A 200 -3.96 14.05 1.44
CA GLY A 200 -2.57 14.40 1.69
C GLY A 200 -2.39 15.28 2.93
N GLN A 201 -3.29 16.21 3.19
CA GLN A 201 -3.29 17.06 4.39
C GLN A 201 -3.63 16.26 5.66
N GLU A 202 -4.69 15.46 5.63
CA GLU A 202 -5.07 14.60 6.74
C GLU A 202 -3.97 13.57 7.06
N SER A 203 -3.30 13.06 6.03
CA SER A 203 -2.14 12.18 6.19
C SER A 203 -0.97 12.84 6.93
N ASP A 204 -0.80 14.17 6.86
CA ASP A 204 0.22 14.89 7.64
C ASP A 204 -0.14 14.91 9.13
N GLU A 205 -1.40 15.03 9.46
CA GLU A 205 -1.90 15.00 10.85
C GLU A 205 -1.71 13.59 11.44
N LEU A 206 -2.06 12.54 10.68
CA LEU A 206 -1.81 11.15 11.09
C LEU A 206 -0.32 10.87 11.28
N ALA A 207 0.51 11.33 10.35
CA ALA A 207 1.95 11.12 10.41
C ALA A 207 2.61 11.80 11.63
N ALA A 208 2.02 12.87 12.16
CA ALA A 208 2.50 13.54 13.36
C ALA A 208 2.35 12.68 14.63
N SER A 209 1.45 11.71 14.64
CA SER A 209 1.23 10.76 15.74
C SER A 209 2.04 9.46 15.63
N LEU A 210 2.79 9.27 14.53
CA LEU A 210 3.60 8.07 14.36
C LEU A 210 4.86 8.11 15.21
N GLU A 211 5.21 6.93 15.70
CA GLU A 211 6.49 6.68 16.34
C GLU A 211 7.49 6.15 15.32
N PHE A 212 8.77 6.43 15.53
CA PHE A 212 9.83 5.85 14.72
C PHE A 212 11.12 5.67 15.51
N TYR A 213 11.89 4.67 15.14
CA TYR A 213 13.20 4.39 15.72
C TYR A 213 14.09 3.61 14.75
N GLU A 214 15.39 3.70 14.97
CA GLU A 214 16.40 2.95 14.21
C GLU A 214 16.27 1.44 14.51
N VAL A 215 16.35 0.62 13.45
CA VAL A 215 16.30 -0.84 13.51
C VAL A 215 17.54 -1.45 12.87
N SER A 216 17.71 -2.76 13.03
CA SER A 216 18.85 -3.48 12.45
C SER A 216 18.91 -3.35 10.92
N GLY A 217 20.10 -3.13 10.38
CA GLY A 217 20.39 -3.17 8.95
C GLY A 217 20.03 -4.50 8.27
N ALA A 218 19.75 -5.55 9.04
CA ALA A 218 19.29 -6.85 8.53
C ALA A 218 18.01 -6.75 7.71
N VAL A 219 17.17 -5.74 7.94
CA VAL A 219 15.96 -5.46 7.14
C VAL A 219 16.28 -5.19 5.66
N GLY A 220 17.49 -4.80 5.32
CA GLY A 220 17.94 -4.57 3.94
C GLY A 220 17.81 -5.81 3.06
N SER A 221 17.97 -7.02 3.61
CA SER A 221 17.78 -8.28 2.87
C SER A 221 16.35 -8.78 2.97
N VAL A 222 15.68 -8.95 1.82
CA VAL A 222 14.30 -9.48 1.75
C VAL A 222 14.18 -10.94 2.19
N SER A 223 15.29 -11.67 2.29
CA SER A 223 15.30 -13.04 2.82
C SER A 223 15.10 -13.09 4.34
N ASN A 224 15.38 -11.99 5.03
CA ASN A 224 15.12 -11.87 6.46
C ASN A 224 13.65 -11.48 6.67
N ASN A 225 12.91 -12.31 7.41
CA ASN A 225 11.48 -12.09 7.67
C ASN A 225 11.12 -12.66 9.05
N ASN A 226 11.42 -11.92 10.09
CA ASN A 226 11.13 -12.28 11.48
C ASN A 226 10.89 -11.01 12.33
N SER A 227 10.32 -11.19 13.52
CA SER A 227 9.93 -10.10 14.42
C SER A 227 11.09 -9.21 14.88
N ASN A 228 12.31 -9.72 14.94
CA ASN A 228 13.46 -8.95 15.39
C ASN A 228 13.79 -7.77 14.45
N LEU A 229 13.25 -7.78 13.21
CA LEU A 229 13.44 -6.68 12.25
C LEU A 229 12.75 -5.38 12.67
N ILE A 230 11.77 -5.46 13.56
CA ILE A 230 11.06 -4.30 14.11
C ILE A 230 11.49 -3.95 15.53
N GLU A 231 12.54 -4.57 16.05
CA GLU A 231 13.10 -4.22 17.35
C GLU A 231 14.05 -3.03 17.25
N ARG A 232 13.98 -2.14 18.23
CA ARG A 232 14.89 -0.98 18.34
C ARG A 232 16.31 -1.45 18.58
N VAL A 233 17.28 -0.86 17.90
CA VAL A 233 18.74 -1.08 18.13
C VAL A 233 19.29 -0.13 19.16
#